data_5f0ab7c4ae3c2a307f5dd944443ab282
#
_entry.id   5f0ab7c4ae3c2a307f5dd944443ab282
#
_cell.length_a   1.000
_cell.length_b   1.000
_cell.length_c   1.000
_cell.angle_alpha   90.00
_cell.angle_beta   90.00
_cell.angle_gamma   90.00
#
_symmetry.space_group_name_H-M   'P 1'
#
loop_
_entity.id
_entity.type
_entity.pdbx_description
1 polymer ?
#
loop_
_entity_poly.entity_id
_entity_poly.type
_entity_poly.pdbx_seq_one_letter_code
_entity_poly.pdbx_strand_id
1 'polypeptide(L)'
;MAEIAMKRPAGLPGAAVREQLRGLDDAGVVTAFLGGEERAFQELVERYQGRLLNFVYRTIGDREKAEDLVQEVFIRVYRHLHRFDRSKKFSTWIYTIASNLAKNELRNRSRNPLVLFQTIRKNWQDDDRPLQFEDTTARPDDLFRKRHLRELVEDSVAKLPAHHREVFVLRELEGKSYEEIAEITECNLGTVKSRLNRARNAFAEIIEPSLG
;
A
#
# COMPACT_ATOMS: atom_id res chain seq x y z
N MET A 1 -22.47 5.39 46.21
CA MET A 1 -21.99 4.48 45.15
C MET A 1 -23.03 4.48 44.05
N ALA A 2 -22.91 5.35 43.07
CA ALA A 2 -23.84 5.45 41.95
C ALA A 2 -23.13 4.88 40.72
N GLU A 3 -23.62 3.75 40.27
CA GLU A 3 -23.23 3.02 39.10
C GLU A 3 -23.73 3.79 37.86
N ILE A 4 -22.83 4.50 37.19
CA ILE A 4 -23.14 5.14 35.90
C ILE A 4 -23.13 4.04 34.83
N ALA A 5 -24.29 3.40 34.67
CA ALA A 5 -24.58 2.55 33.53
C ALA A 5 -24.58 3.41 32.27
N MET A 6 -23.49 3.39 31.51
CA MET A 6 -23.43 3.95 30.18
C MET A 6 -24.39 3.18 29.28
N LYS A 7 -25.58 3.77 29.03
CA LYS A 7 -26.59 3.28 28.11
C LYS A 7 -25.96 3.27 26.71
N ARG A 8 -25.65 2.08 26.17
CA ARG A 8 -25.33 1.91 24.73
C ARG A 8 -26.49 2.46 23.90
N PRO A 9 -26.29 3.39 22.96
CA PRO A 9 -27.36 3.80 22.07
C PRO A 9 -27.76 2.58 21.23
N ALA A 10 -29.07 2.39 21.04
CA ALA A 10 -29.66 1.34 20.24
C ALA A 10 -29.05 1.39 18.83
N GLY A 11 -28.44 0.28 18.41
CA GLY A 11 -27.64 0.21 17.20
C GLY A 11 -28.45 0.57 15.93
N LEU A 12 -27.92 1.50 15.17
CA LEU A 12 -28.35 1.73 13.80
C LEU A 12 -28.25 0.41 13.00
N PRO A 13 -29.13 0.16 12.00
CA PRO A 13 -29.00 -0.99 11.11
C PRO A 13 -27.59 -1.02 10.52
N GLY A 14 -26.98 -2.20 10.43
CA GLY A 14 -25.56 -2.34 10.04
C GLY A 14 -25.15 -1.61 8.74
N ALA A 15 -26.09 -1.41 7.82
CA ALA A 15 -25.92 -0.63 6.59
C ALA A 15 -25.74 0.88 6.87
N ALA A 16 -26.51 1.45 7.79
CA ALA A 16 -26.42 2.88 8.14
C ALA A 16 -25.10 3.22 8.84
N VAL A 17 -24.60 2.33 9.71
CA VAL A 17 -23.27 2.50 10.35
C VAL A 17 -22.17 2.49 9.31
N ARG A 18 -22.23 1.57 8.32
CA ARG A 18 -21.24 1.47 7.26
C ARG A 18 -21.23 2.72 6.39
N GLU A 19 -22.39 3.25 6.02
CA GLU A 19 -22.51 4.49 5.24
C GLU A 19 -21.94 5.68 6.03
N GLN A 20 -22.22 5.77 7.31
CA GLN A 20 -21.65 6.81 8.18
C GLN A 20 -20.12 6.72 8.25
N LEU A 21 -19.55 5.52 8.41
CA LEU A 21 -18.11 5.31 8.49
C LEU A 21 -17.41 5.68 7.18
N ARG A 22 -18.02 5.37 6.02
CA ARG A 22 -17.50 5.76 4.70
C ARG A 22 -17.38 7.26 4.51
N GLY A 23 -18.27 8.04 5.12
CA GLY A 23 -18.24 9.50 5.08
C GLY A 23 -17.19 10.16 5.97
N LEU A 24 -16.58 9.41 6.89
CA LEU A 24 -15.52 9.92 7.77
C LEU A 24 -14.16 9.88 7.08
N ASP A 25 -13.28 10.80 7.46
CA ASP A 25 -11.85 10.69 7.17
C ASP A 25 -11.19 9.58 8.03
N ASP A 26 -9.94 9.26 7.75
CA ASP A 26 -9.23 8.19 8.48
C ASP A 26 -9.13 8.47 9.98
N ALA A 27 -8.98 9.73 10.39
CA ALA A 27 -8.92 10.11 11.79
C ALA A 27 -10.26 9.85 12.50
N GLY A 28 -11.36 10.13 11.82
CA GLY A 28 -12.72 9.83 12.29
C GLY A 28 -12.96 8.33 12.41
N VAL A 29 -12.56 7.54 11.42
CA VAL A 29 -12.68 6.07 11.44
C VAL A 29 -11.85 5.46 12.56
N VAL A 30 -10.60 5.91 12.74
CA VAL A 30 -9.74 5.47 13.86
C VAL A 30 -10.38 5.81 15.21
N THR A 31 -10.96 7.02 15.34
CA THR A 31 -11.66 7.44 16.57
C THR A 31 -12.87 6.57 16.84
N ALA A 32 -13.67 6.23 15.84
CA ALA A 32 -14.82 5.35 15.97
C ALA A 32 -14.40 3.94 16.44
N PHE A 33 -13.33 3.39 15.87
CA PHE A 33 -12.78 2.09 16.31
C PHE A 33 -12.35 2.11 17.77
N LEU A 34 -11.59 3.13 18.17
CA LEU A 34 -11.14 3.28 19.57
C LEU A 34 -12.30 3.56 20.55
N GLY A 35 -13.42 4.06 20.03
CA GLY A 35 -14.70 4.21 20.76
C GLY A 35 -15.52 2.92 20.88
N GLY A 36 -15.02 1.78 20.32
CA GLY A 36 -15.66 0.46 20.40
C GLY A 36 -16.51 0.07 19.19
N GLU A 37 -16.51 0.85 18.09
CA GLU A 37 -17.17 0.45 16.85
C GLU A 37 -16.22 -0.45 16.01
N GLU A 38 -16.32 -1.76 16.19
CA GLU A 38 -15.44 -2.74 15.54
C GLU A 38 -15.50 -2.70 14.00
N ARG A 39 -16.66 -2.30 13.42
CA ARG A 39 -16.81 -2.16 11.96
C ARG A 39 -15.94 -1.07 11.35
N ALA A 40 -15.50 -0.11 12.18
CA ALA A 40 -14.58 0.92 11.74
C ALA A 40 -13.22 0.34 11.32
N PHE A 41 -12.77 -0.77 11.93
CA PHE A 41 -11.56 -1.44 11.46
C PHE A 41 -11.75 -2.08 10.09
N GLN A 42 -12.92 -2.67 9.84
CA GLN A 42 -13.23 -3.22 8.51
C GLN A 42 -13.21 -2.12 7.42
N GLU A 43 -13.70 -0.91 7.74
CA GLU A 43 -13.62 0.24 6.83
C GLU A 43 -12.16 0.60 6.52
N LEU A 44 -11.25 0.61 7.51
CA LEU A 44 -9.81 0.82 7.27
C LEU A 44 -9.23 -0.28 6.37
N VAL A 45 -9.61 -1.54 6.57
CA VAL A 45 -9.17 -2.65 5.71
C VAL A 45 -9.65 -2.42 4.28
N GLU A 46 -10.93 -2.10 4.06
CA GLU A 46 -11.50 -1.85 2.73
C GLU A 46 -10.78 -0.69 2.00
N ARG A 47 -10.42 0.39 2.70
CA ARG A 47 -9.69 1.54 2.13
C ARG A 47 -8.26 1.24 1.72
N TYR A 48 -7.58 0.38 2.49
CA TYR A 48 -6.13 0.24 2.37
C TYR A 48 -5.66 -1.08 1.77
N GLN A 49 -6.45 -2.16 1.83
CA GLN A 49 -6.02 -3.50 1.42
C GLN A 49 -5.48 -3.53 -0.01
N GLY A 50 -6.24 -3.04 -0.98
CA GLY A 50 -5.83 -3.07 -2.39
C GLY A 50 -4.61 -2.18 -2.66
N ARG A 51 -4.56 -1.00 -2.05
CA ARG A 51 -3.44 -0.05 -2.21
C ARG A 51 -2.15 -0.62 -1.60
N LEU A 52 -2.24 -1.16 -0.39
CA LEU A 52 -1.09 -1.79 0.28
C LEU A 52 -0.61 -3.03 -0.48
N LEU A 53 -1.54 -3.86 -0.98
CA LEU A 53 -1.18 -5.03 -1.77
C LEU A 53 -0.39 -4.62 -3.02
N ASN A 54 -0.87 -3.63 -3.75
CA ASN A 54 -0.17 -3.10 -4.92
C ASN A 54 1.20 -2.51 -4.57
N PHE A 55 1.29 -1.73 -3.48
CA PHE A 55 2.55 -1.16 -3.00
C PHE A 55 3.57 -2.25 -2.62
N VAL A 56 3.15 -3.22 -1.80
CA VAL A 56 4.03 -4.31 -1.34
C VAL A 56 4.44 -5.19 -2.52
N TYR A 57 3.49 -5.60 -3.37
CA TYR A 57 3.78 -6.38 -4.57
C TYR A 57 4.81 -5.71 -5.48
N ARG A 58 4.61 -4.44 -5.83
CA ARG A 58 5.58 -3.68 -6.63
C ARG A 58 6.94 -3.58 -5.96
N THR A 59 6.98 -3.55 -4.63
CA THR A 59 8.24 -3.47 -3.90
C THR A 59 9.02 -4.78 -3.90
N ILE A 60 8.34 -5.93 -3.65
CA ILE A 60 9.00 -7.24 -3.46
C ILE A 60 8.93 -8.17 -4.68
N GLY A 61 8.03 -7.90 -5.66
CA GLY A 61 7.87 -8.68 -6.89
C GLY A 61 7.29 -10.07 -6.71
N ASP A 62 6.53 -10.34 -5.64
CA ASP A 62 5.94 -11.64 -5.31
C ASP A 62 4.56 -11.43 -4.70
N ARG A 63 3.52 -11.87 -5.41
CA ARG A 63 2.14 -11.59 -5.04
C ARG A 63 1.69 -12.36 -3.80
N GLU A 64 1.97 -13.65 -3.76
CA GLU A 64 1.60 -14.51 -2.63
C GLU A 64 2.21 -13.96 -1.34
N LYS A 65 3.50 -13.62 -1.39
CA LYS A 65 4.19 -13.02 -0.26
C LYS A 65 3.68 -11.62 0.08
N ALA A 66 3.28 -10.84 -0.92
CA ALA A 66 2.68 -9.52 -0.68
C ALA A 66 1.34 -9.64 0.07
N GLU A 67 0.51 -10.62 -0.26
CA GLU A 67 -0.75 -10.91 0.44
C GLU A 67 -0.50 -11.25 1.92
N ASP A 68 0.47 -12.14 2.20
CA ASP A 68 0.89 -12.47 3.57
C ASP A 68 1.34 -11.24 4.35
N LEU A 69 2.20 -10.40 3.73
CA LEU A 69 2.72 -9.20 4.39
C LEU A 69 1.63 -8.17 4.65
N VAL A 70 0.65 -8.02 3.75
CA VAL A 70 -0.48 -7.11 3.97
C VAL A 70 -1.39 -7.61 5.10
N GLN A 71 -1.62 -8.91 5.22
CA GLN A 71 -2.31 -9.47 6.40
C GLN A 71 -1.56 -9.14 7.70
N GLU A 72 -0.24 -9.32 7.71
CA GLU A 72 0.60 -8.98 8.87
C GLU A 72 0.56 -7.47 9.19
N VAL A 73 0.50 -6.59 8.16
CA VAL A 73 0.29 -5.14 8.37
C VAL A 73 -0.99 -4.91 9.16
N PHE A 74 -2.13 -5.48 8.73
CA PHE A 74 -3.41 -5.27 9.41
C PHE A 74 -3.45 -5.86 10.80
N ILE A 75 -2.81 -7.01 11.03
CA ILE A 75 -2.66 -7.59 12.38
C ILE A 75 -1.89 -6.62 13.29
N ARG A 76 -0.80 -6.02 12.81
CA ARG A 76 -0.02 -5.04 13.59
C ARG A 76 -0.82 -3.76 13.82
N VAL A 77 -1.51 -3.27 12.80
CA VAL A 77 -2.40 -2.10 12.94
C VAL A 77 -3.44 -2.35 14.01
N TYR A 78 -4.18 -3.47 13.94
CA TYR A 78 -5.21 -3.82 14.92
C TYR A 78 -4.66 -3.85 16.35
N ARG A 79 -3.51 -4.51 16.55
CA ARG A 79 -2.87 -4.65 17.87
C ARG A 79 -2.36 -3.33 18.44
N HIS A 80 -1.92 -2.40 17.58
CA HIS A 80 -1.22 -1.19 18.02
C HIS A 80 -1.99 0.11 17.76
N LEU A 81 -3.21 0.05 17.22
CA LEU A 81 -4.00 1.23 16.86
C LEU A 81 -4.29 2.14 18.08
N HIS A 82 -4.38 1.54 19.29
CA HIS A 82 -4.54 2.28 20.54
C HIS A 82 -3.32 3.13 20.93
N ARG A 83 -2.15 2.88 20.31
CA ARG A 83 -0.90 3.64 20.49
C ARG A 83 -0.63 4.61 19.35
N PHE A 84 -1.50 4.62 18.34
CA PHE A 84 -1.32 5.50 17.19
C PHE A 84 -1.44 6.97 17.60
N ASP A 85 -0.44 7.76 17.26
CA ASP A 85 -0.43 9.20 17.46
C ASP A 85 -1.39 9.89 16.47
N ARG A 86 -2.53 10.37 16.96
CA ARG A 86 -3.57 11.01 16.15
C ARG A 86 -3.16 12.36 15.56
N SER A 87 -2.03 12.93 15.95
CA SER A 87 -1.47 14.13 15.30
C SER A 87 -0.85 13.81 13.95
N LYS A 88 -0.61 12.52 13.68
CA LYS A 88 -0.03 12.02 12.43
C LYS A 88 -1.10 11.47 11.49
N LYS A 89 -0.77 11.41 10.19
CA LYS A 89 -1.64 10.79 9.20
C LYS A 89 -1.63 9.26 9.33
N PHE A 90 -2.82 8.66 9.49
CA PHE A 90 -2.97 7.20 9.53
C PHE A 90 -2.35 6.54 8.30
N SER A 91 -2.56 7.14 7.12
CA SER A 91 -1.99 6.63 5.87
C SER A 91 -0.45 6.54 5.92
N THR A 92 0.25 7.53 6.48
CA THR A 92 1.70 7.48 6.62
C THR A 92 2.12 6.36 7.56
N TRP A 93 1.45 6.20 8.68
CA TRP A 93 1.75 5.16 9.67
C TRP A 93 1.57 3.73 9.12
N ILE A 94 0.45 3.44 8.43
CA ILE A 94 0.22 2.11 7.87
C ILE A 94 1.21 1.77 6.75
N TYR A 95 1.58 2.77 5.91
CA TYR A 95 2.60 2.57 4.88
C TYR A 95 4.00 2.39 5.48
N THR A 96 4.32 3.00 6.64
CA THR A 96 5.57 2.76 7.36
C THR A 96 5.67 1.30 7.81
N ILE A 97 4.57 0.73 8.34
CA ILE A 97 4.53 -0.68 8.73
C ILE A 97 4.75 -1.58 7.50
N ALA A 98 4.06 -1.29 6.38
CA ALA A 98 4.18 -2.05 5.14
C ALA A 98 5.58 -1.97 4.54
N SER A 99 6.18 -0.77 4.47
CA SER A 99 7.54 -0.52 4.00
C SER A 99 8.57 -1.32 4.81
N ASN A 100 8.45 -1.30 6.13
CA ASN A 100 9.38 -2.02 7.01
C ASN A 100 9.27 -3.55 6.84
N LEU A 101 8.06 -4.08 6.66
CA LEU A 101 7.87 -5.51 6.36
C LEU A 101 8.45 -5.88 5.00
N ALA A 102 8.20 -5.08 3.97
CA ALA A 102 8.73 -5.31 2.63
C ALA A 102 10.27 -5.26 2.61
N LYS A 103 10.90 -4.28 3.28
CA LYS A 103 12.36 -4.20 3.42
C LYS A 103 12.95 -5.41 4.14
N ASN A 104 12.30 -5.88 5.20
CA ASN A 104 12.72 -7.07 5.92
C ASN A 104 12.67 -8.31 5.01
N GLU A 105 11.62 -8.46 4.23
CA GLU A 105 11.49 -9.55 3.27
C GLU A 105 12.61 -9.51 2.21
N LEU A 106 12.85 -8.36 1.58
CA LEU A 106 13.93 -8.21 0.61
C LEU A 106 15.32 -8.54 1.21
N ARG A 107 15.57 -8.11 2.46
CA ARG A 107 16.80 -8.44 3.18
C ARG A 107 16.92 -9.93 3.48
N ASN A 108 15.82 -10.59 3.85
CA ASN A 108 15.81 -12.02 4.09
C ASN A 108 16.08 -12.83 2.82
N ARG A 109 15.46 -12.43 1.69
CA ARG A 109 15.72 -13.03 0.37
C ARG A 109 17.17 -12.87 -0.06
N SER A 110 17.78 -11.70 0.13
CA SER A 110 19.18 -11.47 -0.23
C SER A 110 20.16 -12.33 0.58
N ARG A 111 19.76 -12.78 1.77
CA ARG A 111 20.59 -13.65 2.65
C ARG A 111 20.39 -15.15 2.36
N ASN A 112 19.36 -15.54 1.59
CA ASN A 112 19.08 -16.93 1.27
C ASN A 112 19.20 -17.17 -0.25
N PRO A 113 20.36 -17.71 -0.73
CA PRO A 113 20.63 -17.90 -2.16
C PRO A 113 19.59 -18.79 -2.88
N LEU A 114 19.01 -19.77 -2.18
CA LEU A 114 18.00 -20.67 -2.76
C LEU A 114 16.69 -19.94 -3.10
N VAL A 115 16.29 -18.99 -2.27
CA VAL A 115 15.10 -18.16 -2.50
C VAL A 115 15.34 -17.22 -3.69
N LEU A 116 16.54 -16.68 -3.84
CA LEU A 116 16.91 -15.83 -4.98
C LEU A 116 16.76 -16.58 -6.31
N PHE A 117 17.22 -17.83 -6.37
CA PHE A 117 17.10 -18.69 -7.57
C PHE A 117 15.64 -19.01 -7.92
N GLN A 118 14.79 -19.29 -6.92
CA GLN A 118 13.38 -19.58 -7.12
C GLN A 118 12.60 -18.33 -7.58
N THR A 119 12.90 -17.16 -7.02
CA THR A 119 12.24 -15.89 -7.39
C THR A 119 12.57 -15.49 -8.84
N ILE A 120 13.82 -15.66 -9.27
CA ILE A 120 14.23 -15.42 -10.67
C ILE A 120 13.45 -16.34 -11.62
N ARG A 121 13.24 -17.61 -11.26
CA ARG A 121 12.52 -18.59 -12.09
C ARG A 121 11.01 -18.34 -12.11
N LYS A 122 10.43 -17.88 -10.99
CA LYS A 122 8.98 -17.60 -10.84
C LYS A 122 8.56 -16.34 -11.62
N ASN A 123 9.38 -15.29 -11.63
CA ASN A 123 9.11 -14.06 -12.40
C ASN A 123 9.00 -14.26 -13.92
N TRP A 124 9.35 -15.43 -14.46
CA TRP A 124 9.22 -15.77 -15.88
C TRP A 124 7.92 -16.53 -16.21
N GLN A 125 7.13 -16.93 -15.22
CA GLN A 125 5.98 -17.83 -15.41
C GLN A 125 4.65 -17.32 -14.85
N ASP A 126 4.63 -16.31 -13.98
CA ASP A 126 3.40 -15.86 -13.33
C ASP A 126 2.89 -14.53 -13.91
N ASP A 127 1.70 -14.60 -14.50
CA ASP A 127 0.88 -13.47 -14.98
C ASP A 127 0.18 -12.74 -13.78
N ASP A 128 0.83 -12.69 -12.64
CA ASP A 128 0.33 -12.17 -11.36
C ASP A 128 0.50 -10.64 -11.31
N ARG A 129 -0.42 -9.94 -11.97
CA ARG A 129 -0.43 -8.46 -12.06
C ARG A 129 -1.16 -7.81 -10.89
N PRO A 130 -0.90 -6.51 -10.60
CA PRO A 130 -1.60 -5.76 -9.56
C PRO A 130 -3.12 -5.82 -9.70
N LEU A 131 -3.86 -5.78 -8.58
CA LEU A 131 -5.32 -5.73 -8.57
C LEU A 131 -5.83 -4.61 -9.46
N GLN A 132 -6.65 -4.95 -10.44
CA GLN A 132 -7.31 -4.00 -11.32
C GLN A 132 -8.67 -3.66 -10.72
N PHE A 133 -8.92 -2.37 -10.48
CA PHE A 133 -10.28 -1.86 -10.39
C PHE A 133 -10.69 -1.52 -11.84
N GLU A 134 -11.50 -2.38 -12.46
CA GLU A 134 -11.96 -2.15 -13.82
C GLU A 134 -12.95 -1.00 -13.84
N ASP A 135 -12.64 0.00 -14.66
CA ASP A 135 -13.60 1.02 -15.06
C ASP A 135 -14.45 0.45 -16.21
N THR A 136 -15.63 -0.06 -15.87
CA THR A 136 -16.53 -0.76 -16.80
C THR A 136 -17.21 0.16 -17.83
N THR A 137 -16.93 1.46 -17.83
CA THR A 137 -17.60 2.45 -18.71
C THR A 137 -16.80 2.82 -19.97
N ALA A 138 -15.55 2.33 -20.13
CA ALA A 138 -14.70 2.70 -21.25
C ALA A 138 -14.89 1.80 -22.49
N ARG A 139 -14.66 2.36 -23.71
CA ARG A 139 -14.69 1.61 -24.96
C ARG A 139 -13.62 0.51 -24.99
N PRO A 140 -13.85 -0.64 -25.69
CA PRO A 140 -12.92 -1.76 -25.73
C PRO A 140 -11.48 -1.37 -26.15
N ASP A 141 -11.32 -0.50 -27.16
CA ASP A 141 -10.03 -0.02 -27.63
C ASP A 141 -9.30 0.84 -26.59
N ASP A 142 -10.04 1.66 -25.84
CA ASP A 142 -9.47 2.48 -24.74
C ASP A 142 -9.06 1.60 -23.55
N LEU A 143 -9.82 0.53 -23.30
CA LEU A 143 -9.48 -0.46 -22.26
C LEU A 143 -8.20 -1.22 -22.63
N PHE A 144 -8.06 -1.62 -23.91
CA PHE A 144 -6.86 -2.31 -24.37
C PHE A 144 -5.61 -1.42 -24.26
N ARG A 145 -5.69 -0.16 -24.72
CA ARG A 145 -4.59 0.81 -24.60
C ARG A 145 -4.23 1.10 -23.13
N LYS A 146 -5.22 1.28 -22.27
CA LYS A 146 -5.01 1.49 -20.83
C LYS A 146 -4.34 0.27 -20.18
N ARG A 147 -4.75 -0.95 -20.57
CA ARG A 147 -4.14 -2.18 -20.07
C ARG A 147 -2.68 -2.28 -20.51
N HIS A 148 -2.40 -2.12 -21.80
CA HIS A 148 -1.03 -2.17 -22.33
C HIS A 148 -0.11 -1.14 -21.69
N LEU A 149 -0.58 0.12 -21.56
CA LEU A 149 0.21 1.17 -20.89
C LEU A 149 0.48 0.83 -19.41
N ARG A 150 -0.52 0.28 -18.72
CA ARG A 150 -0.34 -0.16 -17.32
C ARG A 150 0.70 -1.27 -17.21
N GLU A 151 0.63 -2.28 -18.07
CA GLU A 151 1.58 -3.38 -18.14
C GLU A 151 3.00 -2.85 -18.34
N LEU A 152 3.16 -1.95 -19.29
CA LEU A 152 4.44 -1.30 -19.58
C LEU A 152 4.99 -0.54 -18.36
N VAL A 153 4.13 0.18 -17.63
CA VAL A 153 4.52 0.90 -16.40
C VAL A 153 4.93 -0.09 -15.32
N GLU A 154 4.16 -1.17 -15.08
CA GLU A 154 4.48 -2.18 -14.05
C GLU A 154 5.81 -2.87 -14.35
N ASP A 155 6.03 -3.28 -15.59
CA ASP A 155 7.29 -3.91 -16.02
C ASP A 155 8.49 -2.96 -15.88
N SER A 156 8.30 -1.69 -16.18
CA SER A 156 9.34 -0.67 -16.05
C SER A 156 9.66 -0.40 -14.56
N VAL A 157 8.64 -0.32 -13.72
CA VAL A 157 8.80 -0.17 -12.26
C VAL A 157 9.53 -1.37 -11.67
N ALA A 158 9.20 -2.59 -12.11
CA ALA A 158 9.84 -3.82 -11.62
C ALA A 158 11.36 -3.87 -11.89
N LYS A 159 11.82 -3.21 -12.96
CA LYS A 159 13.25 -3.13 -13.32
C LYS A 159 14.05 -2.12 -12.49
N LEU A 160 13.39 -1.21 -11.76
CA LEU A 160 14.08 -0.24 -10.91
C LEU A 160 14.77 -0.93 -9.72
N PRO A 161 15.96 -0.44 -9.28
CA PRO A 161 16.56 -0.87 -8.03
C PRO A 161 15.60 -0.69 -6.84
N ALA A 162 15.55 -1.64 -5.91
CA ALA A 162 14.55 -1.70 -4.85
C ALA A 162 14.37 -0.38 -4.07
N HIS A 163 15.48 0.29 -3.69
CA HIS A 163 15.44 1.55 -2.95
C HIS A 163 15.00 2.77 -3.79
N HIS A 164 15.14 2.71 -5.12
CA HIS A 164 14.58 3.69 -6.06
C HIS A 164 13.12 3.40 -6.34
N ARG A 165 12.77 2.14 -6.52
CA ARG A 165 11.41 1.64 -6.76
C ARG A 165 10.47 2.04 -5.63
N GLU A 166 10.85 1.82 -4.38
CA GLU A 166 10.05 2.16 -3.21
C GLU A 166 9.64 3.64 -3.20
N VAL A 167 10.58 4.57 -3.34
CA VAL A 167 10.27 6.00 -3.34
C VAL A 167 9.49 6.44 -4.58
N PHE A 168 9.73 5.80 -5.73
CA PHE A 168 9.01 6.04 -6.97
C PHE A 168 7.54 5.64 -6.83
N VAL A 169 7.26 4.42 -6.35
CA VAL A 169 5.90 3.92 -6.13
C VAL A 169 5.15 4.81 -5.15
N LEU A 170 5.77 5.16 -4.01
CA LEU A 170 5.16 6.04 -3.03
C LEU A 170 4.83 7.42 -3.61
N ARG A 171 5.68 8.00 -4.46
CA ARG A 171 5.46 9.31 -5.03
C ARG A 171 4.48 9.31 -6.20
N GLU A 172 4.76 8.48 -7.22
CA GLU A 172 4.08 8.57 -8.52
C GLU A 172 2.76 7.77 -8.53
N LEU A 173 2.68 6.68 -7.76
CA LEU A 173 1.52 5.80 -7.77
C LEU A 173 0.64 5.96 -6.53
N GLU A 174 1.23 6.26 -5.37
CA GLU A 174 0.50 6.45 -4.11
C GLU A 174 0.27 7.93 -3.75
N GLY A 175 0.87 8.87 -4.49
CA GLY A 175 0.67 10.31 -4.34
C GLY A 175 1.21 10.90 -3.02
N LYS A 176 2.18 10.24 -2.38
CA LYS A 176 2.75 10.70 -1.10
C LYS A 176 3.61 11.95 -1.28
N SER A 177 3.61 12.85 -0.29
CA SER A 177 4.53 13.99 -0.26
C SER A 177 5.97 13.53 0.02
N TYR A 178 6.94 14.37 -0.23
CA TYR A 178 8.34 14.05 0.07
C TYR A 178 8.58 13.84 1.57
N GLU A 179 7.88 14.61 2.39
CA GLU A 179 7.91 14.51 3.85
C GLU A 179 7.30 13.19 4.32
N GLU A 180 6.15 12.81 3.78
CA GLU A 180 5.52 11.51 4.06
C GLU A 180 6.42 10.35 3.62
N ILE A 181 7.07 10.45 2.44
CA ILE A 181 8.01 9.44 1.97
C ILE A 181 9.23 9.35 2.89
N ALA A 182 9.75 10.48 3.36
CA ALA A 182 10.86 10.51 4.31
C ALA A 182 10.50 9.77 5.62
N GLU A 183 9.29 10.00 6.13
CA GLU A 183 8.77 9.30 7.32
C GLU A 183 8.56 7.80 7.06
N ILE A 184 7.88 7.42 5.96
CA ILE A 184 7.60 6.04 5.58
C ILE A 184 8.89 5.23 5.38
N THR A 185 9.87 5.80 4.70
CA THR A 185 11.12 5.10 4.36
C THR A 185 12.21 5.24 5.41
N GLU A 186 11.98 6.05 6.45
CA GLU A 186 12.94 6.37 7.51
C GLU A 186 14.25 6.97 6.96
N CYS A 187 14.11 7.83 5.94
CA CYS A 187 15.22 8.52 5.29
C CYS A 187 15.08 10.04 5.46
N ASN A 188 16.21 10.76 5.38
CA ASN A 188 16.14 12.22 5.32
C ASN A 188 15.60 12.70 3.97
N LEU A 189 15.03 13.93 3.94
CA LEU A 189 14.40 14.51 2.76
C LEU A 189 15.36 14.65 1.56
N GLY A 190 16.64 14.92 1.80
CA GLY A 190 17.67 14.97 0.76
C GLY A 190 17.86 13.62 0.07
N THR A 191 17.86 12.54 0.86
CA THR A 191 17.94 11.16 0.34
C THR A 191 16.70 10.82 -0.50
N VAL A 192 15.50 11.18 -0.04
CA VAL A 192 14.26 10.97 -0.82
C VAL A 192 14.34 11.68 -2.16
N LYS A 193 14.71 12.98 -2.17
CA LYS A 193 14.85 13.78 -3.41
C LYS A 193 15.86 13.14 -4.39
N SER A 194 17.02 12.73 -3.89
CA SER A 194 18.07 12.13 -4.75
C SER A 194 17.65 10.76 -5.29
N ARG A 195 17.03 9.91 -4.46
CA ARG A 195 16.53 8.60 -4.89
C ARG A 195 15.42 8.74 -5.93
N LEU A 196 14.49 9.68 -5.72
CA LEU A 196 13.38 9.92 -6.64
C LEU A 196 13.86 10.45 -8.00
N ASN A 197 14.84 11.36 -8.01
CA ASN A 197 15.44 11.85 -9.26
C ASN A 197 16.08 10.69 -10.04
N ARG A 198 16.91 9.87 -9.39
CA ARG A 198 17.52 8.68 -10.02
C ARG A 198 16.48 7.68 -10.48
N ALA A 199 15.40 7.47 -9.70
CA ALA A 199 14.31 6.59 -10.07
C ALA A 199 13.58 7.05 -11.32
N ARG A 200 13.30 8.35 -11.46
CA ARG A 200 12.67 8.94 -12.64
C ARG A 200 13.53 8.83 -13.89
N ASN A 201 14.82 9.10 -13.78
CA ASN A 201 15.74 8.97 -14.90
C ASN A 201 15.83 7.51 -15.37
N ALA A 202 16.05 6.57 -14.45
CA ALA A 202 16.08 5.15 -14.77
C ALA A 202 14.75 4.65 -15.36
N PHE A 203 13.60 5.10 -14.82
CA PHE A 203 12.29 4.77 -15.36
C PHE A 203 12.12 5.28 -16.79
N ALA A 204 12.52 6.54 -17.07
CA ALA A 204 12.45 7.12 -18.40
C ALA A 204 13.32 6.30 -19.42
N GLU A 205 14.56 5.98 -19.06
CA GLU A 205 15.45 5.15 -19.89
C GLU A 205 14.87 3.76 -20.18
N ILE A 206 14.13 3.17 -19.23
CA ILE A 206 13.54 1.84 -19.40
C ILE A 206 12.29 1.89 -20.28
N ILE A 207 11.43 2.93 -20.14
CA ILE A 207 10.14 2.99 -20.83
C ILE A 207 10.24 3.59 -22.25
N GLU A 208 11.19 4.48 -22.49
CA GLU A 208 11.35 5.20 -23.75
C GLU A 208 11.39 4.29 -24.99
N PRO A 209 12.14 3.15 -25.02
CA PRO A 209 12.16 2.24 -26.16
C PRO A 209 10.82 1.57 -26.47
N SER A 210 9.89 1.56 -25.54
CA SER A 210 8.59 0.90 -25.68
C SER A 210 7.45 1.87 -26.04
N LEU A 211 7.74 3.17 -26.10
CA LEU A 211 6.79 4.21 -26.49
C LEU A 211 6.93 4.63 -27.97
N GLY A 212 8.00 4.23 -28.66
CA GLY A 212 8.27 4.46 -30.08
C GLY A 212 7.85 3.27 -30.92
#